data_8abce00eef143eb3ba5e02bcd659e8e5
#
_entry.id   8abce00eef143eb3ba5e02bcd659e8e5
#
_cell.length_a   1.000
_cell.length_b   1.000
_cell.length_c   1.000
_cell.angle_alpha   90.00
_cell.angle_beta   90.00
_cell.angle_gamma   90.00
#
_symmetry.space_group_name_H-M   'P 1'
#
loop_
_entity.id
_entity.type
_entity.pdbx_description
1 polymer ?
#
loop_
_entity_poly.entity_id
_entity_poly.type
_entity_poly.pdbx_seq_one_letter_code
_entity_poly.pdbx_strand_id
1 'polypeptide(L)'
;MSKPIQRIGRKFGDSAIASMIDSSSQSRTFTLKSGMKATFVRQLIPHDDIEAKTYVDPKINGRDQSTLTAESLKEITRTITLQQFFPAIGRITADRIEIMDGSRRRAACILSGASLEVLVTADELSISDARQLAADIQTAREHNLRELGLRFMLMNEQGMSKSEIAKAEGISNAKVTRAFQAASVPAEFIELFPVVAELTLQDYQLLLDVWEEAKAEAVAV
;
A
#
# COMPACT_ATOMS: atom_id res chain seq x y z
N MET A 1 57.68 -19.15 11.68
CA MET A 1 56.47 -19.97 11.63
C MET A 1 55.32 -19.13 12.20
N SER A 2 54.51 -18.56 11.35
CA SER A 2 53.39 -17.69 11.73
C SER A 2 52.15 -18.53 12.02
N LYS A 3 51.50 -18.35 13.17
CA LYS A 3 50.27 -19.05 13.56
C LYS A 3 49.08 -18.46 12.75
N PRO A 4 48.16 -19.30 12.22
CA PRO A 4 46.99 -18.80 11.52
C PRO A 4 46.00 -18.15 12.50
N ILE A 5 45.50 -16.96 12.11
CA ILE A 5 44.47 -16.24 12.82
C ILE A 5 43.14 -17.01 12.66
N GLN A 6 42.64 -17.58 13.75
CA GLN A 6 41.30 -18.16 13.77
C GLN A 6 40.23 -17.03 13.66
N ARG A 7 39.54 -16.96 12.52
CA ARG A 7 38.35 -16.15 12.40
C ARG A 7 37.23 -16.75 13.24
N ILE A 8 36.86 -16.08 14.33
CA ILE A 8 35.67 -16.40 15.12
C ILE A 8 34.48 -15.80 14.38
N GLY A 9 33.98 -16.54 13.37
CA GLY A 9 32.70 -16.24 12.73
C GLY A 9 31.60 -16.95 13.52
N ARG A 10 30.86 -16.24 14.37
CA ARG A 10 29.57 -16.74 14.87
C ARG A 10 28.64 -16.97 13.67
N LYS A 11 28.28 -18.23 13.41
CA LYS A 11 27.22 -18.59 12.52
C LYS A 11 25.89 -18.12 13.15
N PHE A 12 25.26 -17.09 12.58
CA PHE A 12 23.96 -16.60 13.03
C PHE A 12 22.79 -17.57 12.72
N GLY A 13 23.06 -18.73 12.11
CA GLY A 13 22.05 -19.65 11.59
C GLY A 13 21.25 -20.47 12.62
N ASP A 14 21.73 -20.60 13.85
CA ASP A 14 21.12 -21.50 14.87
C ASP A 14 20.66 -20.77 16.14
N SER A 15 20.42 -19.45 16.08
CA SER A 15 19.91 -18.75 17.26
C SER A 15 18.39 -18.79 17.32
N ALA A 16 17.81 -18.95 18.51
CA ALA A 16 16.38 -18.86 18.75
C ALA A 16 15.78 -17.55 18.18
N ILE A 17 16.58 -16.47 18.09
CA ILE A 17 16.21 -15.20 17.49
C ILE A 17 16.07 -15.33 15.97
N ALA A 18 16.94 -16.06 15.26
CA ALA A 18 16.84 -16.27 13.82
C ALA A 18 15.57 -17.07 13.46
N SER A 19 15.25 -18.12 14.26
CA SER A 19 14.01 -18.88 14.07
C SER A 19 12.74 -18.08 14.40
N MET A 20 12.80 -17.17 15.39
CA MET A 20 11.70 -16.24 15.70
C MET A 20 11.49 -15.20 14.60
N ILE A 21 12.57 -14.68 14.00
CA ILE A 21 12.48 -13.73 12.87
C ILE A 21 11.88 -14.44 11.66
N ASP A 22 12.31 -15.65 11.35
CA ASP A 22 11.82 -16.40 10.19
C ASP A 22 10.33 -16.78 10.36
N SER A 23 9.91 -17.26 11.55
CA SER A 23 8.51 -17.57 11.83
C SER A 23 7.62 -16.33 11.88
N SER A 24 8.10 -15.19 12.38
CA SER A 24 7.35 -13.93 12.42
C SER A 24 7.19 -13.28 11.04
N SER A 25 8.11 -13.55 10.11
CA SER A 25 8.03 -13.04 8.73
C SER A 25 7.06 -13.83 7.85
N GLN A 26 6.69 -15.04 8.26
CA GLN A 26 5.81 -15.93 7.48
C GLN A 26 4.33 -15.84 7.85
N SER A 27 3.98 -15.25 8.99
CA SER A 27 2.59 -15.12 9.41
C SER A 27 2.25 -13.71 9.91
N ARG A 28 0.99 -13.32 9.76
CA ARG A 28 0.44 -12.04 10.19
C ARG A 28 -0.95 -12.22 10.77
N THR A 29 -1.21 -11.65 11.94
CA THR A 29 -2.54 -11.70 12.54
C THR A 29 -3.23 -10.35 12.37
N PHE A 30 -4.46 -10.37 11.85
CA PHE A 30 -5.33 -9.20 11.72
C PHE A 30 -6.49 -9.33 12.70
N THR A 31 -6.89 -8.20 13.31
CA THR A 31 -8.12 -8.11 14.08
C THR A 31 -9.23 -7.68 13.12
N LEU A 32 -10.30 -8.48 13.07
CA LEU A 32 -11.45 -8.27 12.20
C LEU A 32 -12.44 -7.29 12.83
N LYS A 33 -13.37 -6.76 12.03
CA LYS A 33 -14.45 -5.89 12.52
C LYS A 33 -15.28 -6.53 13.63
N SER A 34 -15.50 -7.84 13.55
CA SER A 34 -16.18 -8.65 14.58
C SER A 34 -15.41 -8.74 15.91
N GLY A 35 -14.17 -8.28 15.97
CA GLY A 35 -13.25 -8.44 17.10
C GLY A 35 -12.49 -9.77 17.10
N MET A 36 -12.82 -10.70 16.20
CA MET A 36 -12.08 -11.95 16.02
C MET A 36 -10.67 -11.65 15.45
N LYS A 37 -9.74 -12.56 15.72
CA LYS A 37 -8.40 -12.52 15.13
C LYS A 37 -8.27 -13.61 14.09
N ALA A 38 -7.75 -13.26 12.92
CA ALA A 38 -7.44 -14.20 11.85
C ALA A 38 -5.94 -14.19 11.56
N THR A 39 -5.35 -15.39 11.45
CA THR A 39 -3.93 -15.56 11.18
C THR A 39 -3.72 -15.89 9.70
N PHE A 40 -2.90 -15.09 9.06
CA PHE A 40 -2.54 -15.22 7.65
C PHE A 40 -1.12 -15.73 7.52
N VAL A 41 -0.91 -16.76 6.74
CA VAL A 41 0.38 -17.38 6.48
C VAL A 41 0.84 -17.07 5.06
N ARG A 42 2.11 -16.76 4.90
CA ARG A 42 2.71 -16.44 3.60
C ARG A 42 2.81 -17.69 2.74
N GLN A 43 2.32 -17.61 1.52
CA GLN A 43 2.41 -18.64 0.50
C GLN A 43 2.92 -18.05 -0.81
N LEU A 44 3.75 -18.80 -1.53
CA LEU A 44 4.18 -18.48 -2.88
C LEU A 44 3.43 -19.40 -3.85
N ILE A 45 2.67 -18.81 -4.75
CA ILE A 45 1.88 -19.52 -5.77
C ILE A 45 2.66 -19.42 -7.09
N PRO A 46 3.12 -20.55 -7.66
CA PRO A 46 3.78 -20.55 -8.95
C PRO A 46 2.90 -19.94 -10.04
N HIS A 47 3.51 -19.29 -11.03
CA HIS A 47 2.80 -18.62 -12.12
C HIS A 47 1.71 -19.49 -12.74
N ASP A 48 2.04 -20.74 -13.10
CA ASP A 48 1.12 -21.66 -13.78
C ASP A 48 -0.10 -22.05 -12.96
N ASP A 49 -0.01 -21.88 -11.64
CA ASP A 49 -1.06 -22.21 -10.69
C ASP A 49 -1.96 -21.02 -10.32
N ILE A 50 -1.56 -19.76 -10.66
CA ILE A 50 -2.25 -18.57 -10.18
C ILE A 50 -3.71 -18.56 -10.60
N GLU A 51 -4.00 -18.80 -11.88
CA GLU A 51 -5.38 -18.76 -12.41
C GLU A 51 -6.23 -19.89 -11.85
N ALA A 52 -5.65 -21.10 -11.73
CA ALA A 52 -6.36 -22.26 -11.21
C ALA A 52 -6.64 -22.17 -9.71
N LYS A 53 -5.64 -21.75 -8.92
CA LYS A 53 -5.69 -21.73 -7.46
C LYS A 53 -6.23 -20.45 -6.85
N THR A 54 -6.34 -19.36 -7.62
CA THR A 54 -6.79 -18.07 -7.09
C THR A 54 -7.92 -17.47 -7.92
N TYR A 55 -8.74 -16.62 -7.28
CA TYR A 55 -9.74 -15.81 -7.97
C TYR A 55 -9.97 -14.49 -7.23
N VAL A 56 -10.66 -13.56 -7.87
CA VAL A 56 -11.06 -12.28 -7.29
C VAL A 56 -12.57 -12.17 -7.36
N ASP A 57 -13.22 -11.99 -6.20
CA ASP A 57 -14.62 -11.59 -6.15
C ASP A 57 -14.71 -10.06 -6.10
N PRO A 58 -15.26 -9.38 -7.13
CA PRO A 58 -15.40 -7.93 -7.14
C PRO A 58 -16.21 -7.40 -5.95
N LYS A 59 -17.12 -8.21 -5.41
CA LYS A 59 -17.95 -7.84 -4.24
C LYS A 59 -17.13 -7.73 -2.95
N ILE A 60 -15.98 -8.40 -2.86
CA ILE A 60 -15.09 -8.34 -1.71
C ILE A 60 -13.93 -7.37 -2.00
N ASN A 61 -13.26 -7.53 -3.15
CA ASN A 61 -12.11 -6.72 -3.54
C ASN A 61 -12.47 -5.28 -3.91
N GLY A 62 -13.68 -5.05 -4.42
CA GLY A 62 -14.19 -3.73 -4.80
C GLY A 62 -13.59 -3.14 -6.09
N ARG A 63 -12.67 -3.84 -6.77
CA ARG A 63 -12.04 -3.36 -8.01
C ARG A 63 -12.66 -3.98 -9.24
N ASP A 64 -12.92 -3.16 -10.25
CA ASP A 64 -13.29 -3.62 -11.58
C ASP A 64 -12.10 -4.31 -12.24
N GLN A 65 -12.21 -5.63 -12.44
CA GLN A 65 -11.14 -6.44 -13.03
C GLN A 65 -10.98 -6.19 -14.54
N SER A 66 -12.01 -5.69 -15.23
CA SER A 66 -11.94 -5.38 -16.66
C SER A 66 -10.99 -4.23 -16.99
N THR A 67 -10.70 -3.38 -16.01
CA THR A 67 -9.76 -2.24 -16.14
C THR A 67 -8.29 -2.64 -15.96
N LEU A 68 -8.00 -3.90 -15.63
CA LEU A 68 -6.64 -4.41 -15.41
C LEU A 68 -5.98 -4.80 -16.73
N THR A 69 -5.69 -3.81 -17.55
CA THR A 69 -4.99 -3.96 -18.84
C THR A 69 -3.47 -3.97 -18.64
N ALA A 70 -2.72 -4.46 -19.64
CA ALA A 70 -1.26 -4.43 -19.62
C ALA A 70 -0.71 -3.01 -19.39
N GLU A 71 -1.32 -1.98 -19.99
CA GLU A 71 -0.92 -0.58 -19.81
C GLU A 71 -1.20 -0.10 -18.37
N SER A 72 -2.37 -0.41 -17.80
CA SER A 72 -2.72 -0.02 -16.42
C SER A 72 -1.86 -0.72 -15.36
N LEU A 73 -1.21 -1.83 -15.72
CA LEU A 73 -0.37 -2.64 -14.84
C LEU A 73 1.14 -2.46 -15.07
N LYS A 74 1.54 -1.65 -16.06
CA LYS A 74 2.92 -1.50 -16.53
C LYS A 74 3.93 -1.27 -15.40
N GLU A 75 3.65 -0.34 -14.49
CA GLU A 75 4.55 -0.03 -13.38
C GLU A 75 4.68 -1.18 -12.37
N ILE A 76 3.58 -1.90 -12.13
CA ILE A 76 3.61 -3.07 -11.24
C ILE A 76 4.34 -4.21 -11.93
N THR A 77 4.07 -4.47 -13.20
CA THR A 77 4.71 -5.53 -13.99
C THR A 77 6.22 -5.34 -14.04
N ARG A 78 6.69 -4.10 -14.18
CA ARG A 78 8.12 -3.76 -14.19
C ARG A 78 8.85 -4.19 -12.91
N THR A 79 8.20 -4.07 -11.76
CA THR A 79 8.83 -4.36 -10.46
C THR A 79 8.58 -5.78 -9.98
N ILE A 80 7.42 -6.35 -10.28
CA ILE A 80 6.98 -7.64 -9.73
C ILE A 80 7.81 -8.82 -10.21
N THR A 81 8.42 -8.69 -11.41
CA THR A 81 9.36 -9.69 -11.95
C THR A 81 10.67 -9.75 -11.18
N LEU A 82 11.06 -8.65 -10.53
CA LEU A 82 12.26 -8.58 -9.70
C LEU A 82 11.94 -8.99 -8.26
N GLN A 83 10.91 -8.36 -7.70
CA GLN A 83 10.42 -8.69 -6.36
C GLN A 83 9.01 -8.16 -6.16
N GLN A 84 8.25 -8.86 -5.34
CA GLN A 84 6.95 -8.42 -4.85
C GLN A 84 7.14 -7.76 -3.47
N PHE A 85 7.06 -6.43 -3.40
CA PHE A 85 7.29 -5.68 -2.15
C PHE A 85 6.25 -5.95 -1.06
N PHE A 86 5.02 -6.21 -1.46
CA PHE A 86 3.90 -6.50 -0.56
C PHE A 86 3.16 -7.74 -1.06
N PRO A 87 2.93 -8.74 -0.21
CA PRO A 87 2.11 -9.89 -0.59
C PRO A 87 0.67 -9.46 -0.89
N ALA A 88 -0.01 -10.16 -1.77
CA ALA A 88 -1.45 -10.11 -1.85
C ALA A 88 -2.05 -10.68 -0.55
N ILE A 89 -3.35 -10.46 -0.30
CA ILE A 89 -4.04 -10.96 0.89
C ILE A 89 -5.28 -11.71 0.45
N GLY A 90 -5.44 -12.93 0.95
CA GLY A 90 -6.52 -13.80 0.57
C GLY A 90 -7.00 -14.71 1.68
N ARG A 91 -8.15 -15.34 1.46
CA ARG A 91 -8.70 -16.38 2.32
C ARG A 91 -8.97 -17.65 1.51
N ILE A 92 -8.93 -18.79 2.16
CA ILE A 92 -9.33 -20.04 1.52
C ILE A 92 -10.86 -20.09 1.48
N THR A 93 -11.40 -20.31 0.28
CA THR A 93 -12.85 -20.50 0.05
C THR A 93 -13.01 -21.71 -0.84
N ALA A 94 -13.57 -22.78 -0.31
CA ALA A 94 -13.55 -24.12 -0.89
C ALA A 94 -12.10 -24.54 -1.20
N ASP A 95 -11.77 -24.84 -2.46
CA ASP A 95 -10.44 -25.32 -2.86
C ASP A 95 -9.54 -24.22 -3.48
N ARG A 96 -9.95 -22.94 -3.37
CA ARG A 96 -9.26 -21.82 -4.01
C ARG A 96 -9.01 -20.68 -3.03
N ILE A 97 -8.06 -19.83 -3.36
CA ILE A 97 -7.76 -18.61 -2.61
C ILE A 97 -8.53 -17.45 -3.23
N GLU A 98 -9.43 -16.86 -2.48
CA GLU A 98 -10.08 -15.61 -2.83
C GLU A 98 -9.16 -14.45 -2.47
N ILE A 99 -8.73 -13.68 -3.46
CA ILE A 99 -7.86 -12.52 -3.28
C ILE A 99 -8.71 -11.31 -2.84
N MET A 100 -8.61 -10.96 -1.58
CA MET A 100 -9.29 -9.81 -0.99
C MET A 100 -8.57 -8.49 -1.29
N ASP A 101 -7.23 -8.47 -1.24
CA ASP A 101 -6.40 -7.34 -1.68
C ASP A 101 -5.26 -7.83 -2.56
N GLY A 102 -4.87 -7.00 -3.53
CA GLY A 102 -3.76 -7.29 -4.44
C GLY A 102 -4.18 -7.86 -5.79
N SER A 103 -5.42 -7.65 -6.24
CA SER A 103 -5.89 -8.04 -7.57
C SER A 103 -4.99 -7.52 -8.71
N ARG A 104 -4.46 -6.30 -8.60
CA ARG A 104 -3.49 -5.75 -9.55
C ARG A 104 -2.18 -6.54 -9.56
N ARG A 105 -1.68 -6.96 -8.38
CA ARG A 105 -0.47 -7.78 -8.26
C ARG A 105 -0.69 -9.17 -8.87
N ARG A 106 -1.86 -9.78 -8.58
CA ARG A 106 -2.25 -11.04 -9.21
C ARG A 106 -2.25 -10.94 -10.74
N ALA A 107 -2.93 -9.93 -11.29
CA ALA A 107 -2.98 -9.72 -12.73
C ALA A 107 -1.59 -9.44 -13.34
N ALA A 108 -0.74 -8.67 -12.67
CA ALA A 108 0.63 -8.41 -13.10
C ALA A 108 1.49 -9.68 -13.08
N CYS A 109 1.35 -10.56 -12.08
CA CYS A 109 2.04 -11.86 -12.04
C CYS A 109 1.62 -12.74 -13.22
N ILE A 110 0.32 -12.83 -13.51
CA ILE A 110 -0.20 -13.58 -14.66
C ILE A 110 0.41 -13.04 -15.98
N LEU A 111 0.43 -11.72 -16.16
CA LEU A 111 0.96 -11.09 -17.37
C LEU A 111 2.48 -11.23 -17.52
N SER A 112 3.23 -11.29 -16.42
CA SER A 112 4.70 -11.25 -16.44
C SER A 112 5.37 -12.59 -16.27
N GLY A 113 4.63 -13.68 -16.03
CA GLY A 113 5.20 -15.00 -15.73
C GLY A 113 5.79 -15.10 -14.31
N ALA A 114 5.54 -14.11 -13.43
CA ALA A 114 6.05 -14.13 -12.06
C ALA A 114 5.16 -14.95 -11.14
N SER A 115 5.74 -15.56 -10.09
CA SER A 115 4.99 -16.19 -9.01
C SER A 115 4.29 -15.14 -8.15
N LEU A 116 3.14 -15.49 -7.58
CA LEU A 116 2.34 -14.61 -6.71
C LEU A 116 2.58 -14.95 -5.24
N GLU A 117 3.03 -13.97 -4.49
CA GLU A 117 3.14 -14.07 -3.04
C GLU A 117 1.85 -13.57 -2.38
N VAL A 118 1.27 -14.40 -1.52
CA VAL A 118 -0.01 -14.14 -0.84
C VAL A 118 0.10 -14.46 0.65
N LEU A 119 -0.46 -13.61 1.49
CA LEU A 119 -0.81 -13.94 2.86
C LEU A 119 -2.22 -14.56 2.85
N VAL A 120 -2.33 -15.82 3.26
CA VAL A 120 -3.56 -16.61 3.17
C VAL A 120 -4.01 -17.04 4.55
N THR A 121 -5.30 -16.88 4.85
CA THR A 121 -5.91 -17.44 6.04
C THR A 121 -6.84 -18.62 5.71
N ALA A 122 -6.81 -19.64 6.55
CA ALA A 122 -7.79 -20.71 6.59
C ALA A 122 -8.91 -20.44 7.61
N ASP A 123 -8.79 -19.38 8.41
CA ASP A 123 -9.82 -18.99 9.35
C ASP A 123 -11.09 -18.55 8.61
N GLU A 124 -12.24 -18.95 9.15
CA GLU A 124 -13.53 -18.55 8.58
C GLU A 124 -13.77 -17.05 8.80
N LEU A 125 -13.84 -16.30 7.69
CA LEU A 125 -14.20 -14.89 7.69
C LEU A 125 -15.62 -14.70 7.16
N SER A 126 -16.45 -13.97 7.90
CA SER A 126 -17.72 -13.50 7.36
C SER A 126 -17.49 -12.61 6.13
N ILE A 127 -18.47 -12.51 5.25
CA ILE A 127 -18.40 -11.59 4.08
C ILE A 127 -18.18 -10.14 4.55
N SER A 128 -18.79 -9.75 5.68
CA SER A 128 -18.63 -8.42 6.27
C SER A 128 -17.20 -8.17 6.73
N ASP A 129 -16.60 -9.14 7.44
CA ASP A 129 -15.21 -9.02 7.90
C ASP A 129 -14.22 -9.00 6.74
N ALA A 130 -14.42 -9.85 5.73
CA ALA A 130 -13.57 -9.89 4.55
C ALA A 130 -13.59 -8.57 3.76
N ARG A 131 -14.77 -7.97 3.56
CA ARG A 131 -14.93 -6.66 2.92
C ARG A 131 -14.28 -5.54 3.73
N GLN A 132 -14.53 -5.50 5.03
CA GLN A 132 -13.96 -4.48 5.88
C GLN A 132 -12.44 -4.60 5.92
N LEU A 133 -11.90 -5.80 6.09
CA LEU A 133 -10.45 -6.02 6.07
C LEU A 133 -9.82 -5.58 4.73
N ALA A 134 -10.46 -5.90 3.60
CA ALA A 134 -9.99 -5.46 2.29
C ALA A 134 -9.97 -3.92 2.18
N ALA A 135 -11.02 -3.24 2.64
CA ALA A 135 -11.12 -1.79 2.67
C ALA A 135 -10.05 -1.17 3.60
N ASP A 136 -9.88 -1.70 4.81
CA ASP A 136 -8.92 -1.21 5.80
C ASP A 136 -7.47 -1.33 5.28
N ILE A 137 -7.15 -2.44 4.61
CA ILE A 137 -5.83 -2.65 4.01
C ILE A 137 -5.58 -1.66 2.87
N GLN A 138 -6.57 -1.39 2.05
CA GLN A 138 -6.47 -0.42 0.96
C GLN A 138 -6.28 1.00 1.51
N THR A 139 -7.08 1.39 2.48
CA THR A 139 -6.99 2.70 3.15
C THR A 139 -5.65 2.90 3.86
N ALA A 140 -5.14 1.88 4.54
CA ALA A 140 -3.86 1.95 5.27
C ALA A 140 -2.63 2.14 4.35
N ARG A 141 -2.78 1.96 3.04
CA ARG A 141 -1.69 2.10 2.05
C ARG A 141 -1.72 3.41 1.28
N GLU A 142 -2.81 4.13 1.33
CA GLU A 142 -2.92 5.42 0.65
C GLU A 142 -2.44 6.52 1.59
N HIS A 143 -1.37 7.22 1.19
CA HIS A 143 -1.04 8.51 1.78
C HIS A 143 -2.21 9.45 1.55
N ASN A 144 -2.60 10.19 2.58
CA ASN A 144 -3.60 11.23 2.42
C ASN A 144 -3.09 12.32 1.45
N LEU A 145 -4.01 13.13 0.94
CA LEU A 145 -3.69 14.11 -0.11
C LEU A 145 -2.61 15.11 0.35
N ARG A 146 -2.60 15.48 1.64
CA ARG A 146 -1.60 16.39 2.23
C ARG A 146 -0.22 15.73 2.31
N GLU A 147 -0.12 14.48 2.77
CA GLU A 147 1.15 13.75 2.84
C GLU A 147 1.79 13.60 1.45
N LEU A 148 0.97 13.28 0.44
CA LEU A 148 1.42 13.28 -0.96
C LEU A 148 1.94 14.66 -1.37
N GLY A 149 1.21 15.71 -1.02
CA GLY A 149 1.58 17.08 -1.34
C GLY A 149 2.89 17.53 -0.70
N LEU A 150 3.10 17.22 0.58
CA LEU A 150 4.36 17.50 1.27
C LEU A 150 5.55 16.79 0.60
N ARG A 151 5.37 15.52 0.21
CA ARG A 151 6.39 14.79 -0.54
C ARG A 151 6.66 15.43 -1.90
N PHE A 152 5.62 15.87 -2.61
CA PHE A 152 5.78 16.54 -3.90
C PHE A 152 6.43 17.93 -3.79
N MET A 153 6.20 18.65 -2.69
CA MET A 153 6.91 19.90 -2.41
C MET A 153 8.40 19.68 -2.28
N LEU A 154 8.83 18.64 -1.56
CA LEU A 154 10.25 18.28 -1.46
C LEU A 154 10.85 17.93 -2.84
N MET A 155 10.13 17.21 -3.70
CA MET A 155 10.57 16.92 -5.06
C MET A 155 10.69 18.20 -5.92
N ASN A 156 9.76 19.14 -5.73
CA ASN A 156 9.79 20.43 -6.43
C ASN A 156 10.96 21.31 -5.94
N GLU A 157 11.27 21.33 -4.66
CA GLU A 157 12.44 21.99 -4.09
C GLU A 157 13.77 21.42 -4.65
N GLN A 158 13.78 20.14 -5.02
CA GLN A 158 14.88 19.47 -5.70
C GLN A 158 14.96 19.79 -7.22
N GLY A 159 14.08 20.67 -7.71
CA GLY A 159 14.08 21.17 -9.08
C GLY A 159 13.09 20.48 -10.03
N MET A 160 12.29 19.52 -9.57
CA MET A 160 11.28 18.87 -10.41
C MET A 160 10.04 19.76 -10.60
N SER A 161 9.61 19.93 -11.83
CA SER A 161 8.32 20.56 -12.15
C SER A 161 7.14 19.65 -11.76
N LYS A 162 5.93 20.20 -11.58
CA LYS A 162 4.72 19.44 -11.32
C LYS A 162 4.44 18.37 -12.38
N SER A 163 4.79 18.64 -13.64
CA SER A 163 4.64 17.70 -14.75
C SER A 163 5.62 16.51 -14.64
N GLU A 164 6.86 16.78 -14.25
CA GLU A 164 7.86 15.75 -14.02
C GLU A 164 7.49 14.87 -12.81
N ILE A 165 6.99 15.49 -11.73
CA ILE A 165 6.47 14.78 -10.56
C ILE A 165 5.31 13.87 -10.97
N ALA A 166 4.34 14.38 -11.75
CA ALA A 166 3.21 13.59 -12.24
C ALA A 166 3.67 12.37 -13.05
N LYS A 167 4.67 12.56 -13.91
CA LYS A 167 5.27 11.49 -14.72
C LYS A 167 6.03 10.48 -13.87
N ALA A 168 6.83 10.94 -12.91
CA ALA A 168 7.61 10.09 -12.02
C ALA A 168 6.72 9.22 -11.12
N GLU A 169 5.62 9.80 -10.63
CA GLU A 169 4.68 9.11 -9.73
C GLU A 169 3.58 8.32 -10.47
N GLY A 170 3.51 8.41 -11.81
CA GLY A 170 2.48 7.72 -12.60
C GLY A 170 1.05 8.23 -12.33
N ILE A 171 0.89 9.52 -11.99
CA ILE A 171 -0.40 10.14 -11.66
C ILE A 171 -0.70 11.35 -12.56
N SER A 172 -1.95 11.83 -12.54
CA SER A 172 -2.32 13.01 -13.32
C SER A 172 -1.75 14.31 -12.74
N ASN A 173 -1.47 15.29 -13.59
CA ASN A 173 -1.10 16.65 -13.17
C ASN A 173 -2.15 17.28 -12.24
N ALA A 174 -3.43 16.98 -12.46
CA ALA A 174 -4.50 17.44 -11.59
C ALA A 174 -4.38 16.88 -10.16
N LYS A 175 -3.99 15.59 -10.01
CA LYS A 175 -3.76 14.99 -8.68
C LYS A 175 -2.55 15.64 -7.99
N VAL A 176 -1.47 15.92 -8.73
CA VAL A 176 -0.31 16.65 -8.20
C VAL A 176 -0.71 18.05 -7.72
N THR A 177 -1.46 18.81 -8.54
CA THR A 177 -1.92 20.15 -8.16
C THR A 177 -2.78 20.15 -6.91
N ARG A 178 -3.72 19.21 -6.79
CA ARG A 178 -4.58 19.05 -5.60
C ARG A 178 -3.75 18.68 -4.35
N ALA A 179 -2.74 17.84 -4.51
CA ALA A 179 -1.84 17.49 -3.42
C ALA A 179 -1.02 18.71 -2.95
N PHE A 180 -0.51 19.53 -3.87
CA PHE A 180 0.14 20.79 -3.53
C PHE A 180 -0.79 21.74 -2.76
N GLN A 181 -2.05 21.88 -3.21
CA GLN A 181 -3.05 22.69 -2.50
C GLN A 181 -3.23 22.20 -1.06
N ALA A 182 -3.44 20.88 -0.87
CA ALA A 182 -3.59 20.32 0.47
C ALA A 182 -2.36 20.53 1.36
N ALA A 183 -1.16 20.45 0.79
CA ALA A 183 0.10 20.70 1.51
C ALA A 183 0.32 22.17 1.84
N SER A 184 -0.24 23.09 1.06
CA SER A 184 -0.11 24.54 1.27
C SER A 184 -0.94 25.07 2.43
N VAL A 185 -1.89 24.30 2.98
CA VAL A 185 -2.63 24.67 4.19
C VAL A 185 -1.65 24.69 5.38
N PRO A 186 -1.57 25.77 6.17
CA PRO A 186 -0.71 25.83 7.35
C PRO A 186 -0.96 24.69 8.35
N ALA A 187 0.09 24.27 9.03
CA ALA A 187 0.01 23.16 9.99
C ALA A 187 -0.96 23.46 11.12
N GLU A 188 -1.00 24.71 11.58
CA GLU A 188 -1.85 25.20 12.65
C GLU A 188 -3.34 24.97 12.38
N PHE A 189 -3.78 25.08 11.12
CA PHE A 189 -5.16 24.77 10.73
C PHE A 189 -5.43 23.27 10.73
N ILE A 190 -4.43 22.49 10.33
CA ILE A 190 -4.55 21.03 10.26
C ILE A 190 -4.62 20.40 11.65
N GLU A 191 -3.90 20.96 12.62
CA GLU A 191 -3.90 20.50 14.02
C GLU A 191 -5.26 20.64 14.71
N LEU A 192 -6.16 21.45 14.16
CA LEU A 192 -7.53 21.56 14.66
C LEU A 192 -8.40 20.33 14.36
N PHE A 193 -7.97 19.47 13.43
CA PHE A 193 -8.72 18.30 13.00
C PHE A 193 -8.15 17.03 13.65
N PRO A 194 -8.97 16.28 14.40
CA PRO A 194 -8.50 15.06 15.06
C PRO A 194 -8.12 13.95 14.09
N VAL A 195 -8.69 13.96 12.88
CA VAL A 195 -8.42 12.93 11.83
C VAL A 195 -8.16 13.62 10.49
N VAL A 196 -6.91 13.95 10.24
CA VAL A 196 -6.48 14.63 9.00
C VAL A 196 -6.77 13.81 7.73
N ALA A 197 -6.79 12.49 7.85
CA ALA A 197 -7.07 11.60 6.72
C ALA A 197 -8.51 11.70 6.18
N GLU A 198 -9.44 12.25 6.95
CA GLU A 198 -10.83 12.47 6.56
C GLU A 198 -11.05 13.78 5.81
N LEU A 199 -10.06 14.70 5.81
CA LEU A 199 -10.15 15.95 5.07
C LEU A 199 -10.25 15.72 3.58
N THR A 200 -11.32 16.23 2.99
CA THR A 200 -11.57 16.19 1.55
C THR A 200 -10.83 17.32 0.82
N LEU A 201 -10.81 17.25 -0.50
CA LEU A 201 -10.27 18.36 -1.31
C LEU A 201 -11.00 19.67 -1.05
N GLN A 202 -12.32 19.63 -0.86
CA GLN A 202 -13.13 20.82 -0.57
C GLN A 202 -12.76 21.44 0.78
N ASP A 203 -12.49 20.61 1.79
CA ASP A 203 -12.04 21.10 3.09
C ASP A 203 -10.69 21.80 2.97
N TYR A 204 -9.73 21.23 2.25
CA TYR A 204 -8.44 21.89 2.02
C TYR A 204 -8.57 23.20 1.25
N GLN A 205 -9.48 23.30 0.28
CA GLN A 205 -9.75 24.53 -0.46
C GLN A 205 -10.32 25.61 0.49
N LEU A 206 -11.33 25.26 1.28
CA LEU A 206 -11.94 26.17 2.25
C LEU A 206 -10.90 26.70 3.25
N LEU A 207 -10.04 25.82 3.77
CA LEU A 207 -8.99 26.20 4.71
C LEU A 207 -7.96 27.15 4.08
N LEU A 208 -7.64 26.98 2.80
CA LEU A 208 -6.78 27.90 2.07
C LEU A 208 -7.45 29.27 1.86
N ASP A 209 -8.73 29.29 1.49
CA ASP A 209 -9.48 30.53 1.29
C ASP A 209 -9.53 31.33 2.62
N VAL A 210 -9.84 30.68 3.73
CA VAL A 210 -9.83 31.30 5.10
C VAL A 210 -8.43 31.84 5.42
N TRP A 211 -7.37 31.10 5.10
CA TRP A 211 -6.00 31.53 5.34
C TRP A 211 -5.63 32.78 4.52
N GLU A 212 -5.98 32.82 3.25
CA GLU A 212 -5.70 33.97 2.38
C GLU A 212 -6.48 35.21 2.80
N GLU A 213 -7.74 35.07 3.23
CA GLU A 213 -8.53 36.16 3.82
C GLU A 213 -7.88 36.71 5.10
N ALA A 214 -7.48 35.82 6.02
CA ALA A 214 -6.83 36.23 7.25
C ALA A 214 -5.49 36.96 7.01
N LYS A 215 -4.71 36.54 6.01
CA LYS A 215 -3.51 37.27 5.58
C LYS A 215 -3.82 38.66 5.03
N ALA A 216 -4.85 38.75 4.20
CA ALA A 216 -5.23 40.03 3.59
C ALA A 216 -5.68 41.04 4.66
N GLU A 217 -6.41 40.61 5.68
CA GLU A 217 -6.79 41.45 6.80
C GLU A 217 -5.57 41.86 7.64
N ALA A 218 -4.63 40.97 7.92
CA ALA A 218 -3.43 41.26 8.69
C ALA A 218 -2.48 42.25 8.00
N VAL A 219 -2.53 42.36 6.70
CA VAL A 219 -1.73 43.35 5.90
C VAL A 219 -2.41 44.70 5.80
N ALA A 220 -3.72 44.75 6.04
CA ALA A 220 -4.49 45.99 5.96
C ALA A 220 -4.48 46.85 7.29
N VAL A 221 -3.85 46.34 8.34
CA VAL A 221 -3.63 47.01 9.62
C VAL A 221 -2.20 47.50 9.74
#